data_3fcfd4a2949f10f85a8693df533a3b7d
#
_entry.id   3fcfd4a2949f10f85a8693df533a3b7d
#
_cell.length_a   1.000
_cell.length_b   1.000
_cell.length_c   1.000
_cell.angle_alpha   90.00
_cell.angle_beta   90.00
_cell.angle_gamma   90.00
#
_symmetry.space_group_name_H-M   'P 1'
#
loop_
_entity.id
_entity.type
_entity.pdbx_description
1 polymer ?
#
loop_
_entity_poly.entity_id
_entity_poly.type
_entity_poly.pdbx_seq_one_letter_code
_entity_poly.pdbx_strand_id
1 'polypeptide(L)'
;MSSACSKPRGCKHGRKLTDTEKELSQVIYEQTGGNQDFALIRSKGDHALFGKSTQAKKAQWKMPDTRPLADFAPTILLKAKHFAAEITIFNARQHRMDREGEISHEHITNNQVVRNTLLERGIPPESLTPEEDVKKVERRLQ
;
A
#
# COMPACT_ATOMS: atom_id res chain seq x y z
N MET A 1 -21.09 -21.38 3.84
CA MET A 1 -20.59 -21.49 3.25
C MET A 1 -19.64 -20.66 2.75
N SER A 2 -18.62 -20.83 2.64
CA SER A 2 -17.52 -20.07 2.23
C SER A 2 -17.58 -19.68 0.80
N SER A 3 -18.66 -19.89 0.20
CA SER A 3 -18.79 -19.57 -1.20
C SER A 3 -18.57 -18.09 -1.50
N ALA A 4 -18.68 -17.23 -0.49
CA ALA A 4 -18.45 -15.82 -0.70
C ALA A 4 -17.02 -15.57 -1.21
N CYS A 5 -16.07 -16.40 -0.82
CA CYS A 5 -14.69 -16.22 -1.26
C CYS A 5 -14.43 -16.71 -2.66
N SER A 6 -15.36 -17.45 -3.24
CA SER A 6 -15.19 -17.90 -4.60
C SER A 6 -15.59 -16.81 -5.61
N LYS A 7 -16.25 -15.77 -5.15
CA LYS A 7 -16.66 -14.67 -6.02
C LYS A 7 -15.69 -13.51 -5.86
N PRO A 8 -15.07 -13.07 -6.94
CA PRO A 8 -14.03 -12.03 -6.81
C PRO A 8 -14.50 -10.77 -6.12
N ARG A 9 -15.75 -10.37 -6.38
CA ARG A 9 -16.20 -9.13 -5.79
C ARG A 9 -16.56 -9.21 -4.34
N GLY A 10 -17.07 -10.32 -3.88
CA GLY A 10 -17.56 -10.45 -2.53
C GLY A 10 -16.51 -10.85 -1.53
N CYS A 11 -15.42 -11.43 -1.98
CA CYS A 11 -14.42 -11.98 -1.08
C CYS A 11 -13.31 -11.00 -0.81
N LYS A 12 -13.08 -10.72 0.48
CA LYS A 12 -11.98 -9.84 0.89
C LYS A 12 -10.82 -10.61 1.51
N HIS A 13 -10.98 -11.91 1.69
CA HIS A 13 -9.89 -12.73 2.20
C HIS A 13 -8.81 -12.86 1.15
N GLY A 14 -7.57 -12.73 1.54
CA GLY A 14 -6.46 -12.87 0.61
C GLY A 14 -6.38 -11.78 -0.43
N ARG A 15 -7.09 -10.67 -0.22
CA ARG A 15 -7.01 -9.57 -1.15
C ARG A 15 -5.57 -9.09 -1.25
N LYS A 16 -5.10 -8.93 -2.47
CA LYS A 16 -3.74 -8.49 -2.71
C LYS A 16 -3.62 -6.98 -2.53
N LEU A 17 -2.40 -6.54 -2.19
CA LEU A 17 -2.14 -5.11 -2.07
C LEU A 17 -2.54 -4.35 -3.33
N THR A 18 -2.25 -4.92 -4.51
CA THR A 18 -2.60 -4.28 -5.78
C THR A 18 -4.09 -4.00 -5.87
N ASP A 19 -4.92 -4.96 -5.47
CA ASP A 19 -6.36 -4.80 -5.51
C ASP A 19 -6.82 -3.73 -4.53
N THR A 20 -6.21 -3.69 -3.35
CA THR A 20 -6.54 -2.68 -2.35
C THR A 20 -6.15 -1.30 -2.82
N GLU A 21 -4.99 -1.17 -3.47
CA GLU A 21 -4.56 0.12 -4.00
C GLU A 21 -5.47 0.59 -5.13
N LYS A 22 -5.97 -0.33 -5.94
CA LYS A 22 -6.95 0.01 -6.97
C LYS A 22 -8.25 0.49 -6.33
N GLU A 23 -8.68 -0.16 -5.28
CA GLU A 23 -9.89 0.26 -4.58
C GLU A 23 -9.70 1.64 -3.94
N LEU A 24 -8.54 1.90 -3.35
CA LEU A 24 -8.26 3.20 -2.78
C LEU A 24 -8.33 4.28 -3.85
N SER A 25 -7.74 4.03 -5.01
CA SER A 25 -7.81 4.96 -6.13
C SER A 25 -9.25 5.24 -6.54
N GLN A 26 -10.07 4.19 -6.58
CA GLN A 26 -11.47 4.32 -6.94
C GLN A 26 -12.26 5.11 -5.90
N VAL A 27 -12.00 4.87 -4.62
CA VAL A 27 -12.65 5.61 -3.54
C VAL A 27 -12.31 7.09 -3.63
N ILE A 28 -11.05 7.40 -3.88
CA ILE A 28 -10.63 8.78 -4.03
C ILE A 28 -11.36 9.43 -5.20
N TYR A 29 -11.42 8.73 -6.34
CA TYR A 29 -12.11 9.24 -7.51
C TYR A 29 -13.59 9.50 -7.21
N GLU A 30 -14.25 8.52 -6.61
CA GLU A 30 -15.68 8.62 -6.34
C GLU A 30 -16.01 9.69 -5.32
N GLN A 31 -15.20 9.81 -4.27
CA GLN A 31 -15.50 10.71 -3.17
C GLN A 31 -15.09 12.14 -3.44
N THR A 32 -14.08 12.36 -4.27
CA THR A 32 -13.61 13.73 -4.55
C THR A 32 -14.12 14.27 -5.88
N GLY A 33 -14.83 13.48 -6.64
CA GLY A 33 -15.36 13.93 -7.93
C GLY A 33 -14.43 13.69 -9.10
N GLY A 34 -13.34 12.95 -8.88
CA GLY A 34 -12.47 12.56 -9.97
C GLY A 34 -11.23 13.42 -10.11
N ASN A 35 -10.39 13.05 -11.06
CA ASN A 35 -9.23 13.83 -11.45
C ASN A 35 -8.20 14.11 -10.38
N GLN A 36 -8.00 13.23 -9.43
CA GLN A 36 -7.02 13.42 -8.39
C GLN A 36 -5.75 12.64 -8.70
N ASP A 37 -4.62 13.13 -8.19
CA ASP A 37 -3.34 12.48 -8.44
C ASP A 37 -3.12 11.37 -7.41
N PHE A 38 -3.62 10.18 -7.74
CA PHE A 38 -3.47 9.04 -6.85
C PHE A 38 -2.00 8.65 -6.67
N ALA A 39 -1.20 8.82 -7.73
CA ALA A 39 0.22 8.48 -7.64
C ALA A 39 0.92 9.33 -6.57
N LEU A 40 0.55 10.60 -6.47
CA LEU A 40 1.13 11.48 -5.45
C LEU A 40 0.69 11.06 -4.05
N ILE A 41 -0.60 10.73 -3.89
CA ILE A 41 -1.11 10.27 -2.60
C ILE A 41 -0.41 8.99 -2.17
N ARG A 42 -0.24 8.06 -3.10
CA ARG A 42 0.45 6.80 -2.81
C ARG A 42 1.92 7.04 -2.44
N SER A 43 2.58 7.94 -3.17
CA SER A 43 3.96 8.27 -2.88
C SER A 43 4.13 8.89 -1.50
N LYS A 44 3.20 9.75 -1.09
CA LYS A 44 3.24 10.35 0.24
C LYS A 44 3.05 9.29 1.31
N GLY A 45 2.15 8.32 1.06
CA GLY A 45 1.96 7.21 1.98
C GLY A 45 3.21 6.36 2.12
N ASP A 46 3.87 6.06 1.01
CA ASP A 46 5.10 5.29 1.02
C ASP A 46 6.20 6.03 1.79
N HIS A 47 6.29 7.34 1.59
CA HIS A 47 7.29 8.13 2.32
C HIS A 47 7.02 8.06 3.83
N ALA A 48 5.77 8.14 4.22
CA ALA A 48 5.42 8.08 5.64
C ALA A 48 5.76 6.72 6.24
N LEU A 49 5.60 5.65 5.47
CA LEU A 49 5.86 4.29 5.97
C LEU A 49 7.36 3.97 5.98
N PHE A 50 8.06 4.27 4.88
CA PHE A 50 9.45 3.87 4.73
C PHE A 50 10.46 4.88 5.25
N GLY A 51 10.02 6.10 5.55
CA GLY A 51 10.94 7.17 5.89
C GLY A 51 11.71 7.71 4.68
N LYS A 52 11.35 7.25 3.49
CA LYS A 52 11.98 7.65 2.24
C LYS A 52 10.93 7.68 1.14
N SER A 53 11.19 8.48 0.10
CA SER A 53 10.32 8.47 -1.07
C SER A 53 10.39 7.12 -1.78
N THR A 54 9.42 6.85 -2.63
CA THR A 54 9.40 5.63 -3.43
C THR A 54 10.67 5.52 -4.28
N GLN A 55 11.08 6.63 -4.91
CA GLN A 55 12.28 6.63 -5.74
C GLN A 55 13.54 6.35 -4.93
N ALA A 56 13.66 6.98 -3.75
CA ALA A 56 14.82 6.74 -2.91
C ALA A 56 14.89 5.29 -2.44
N LYS A 57 13.73 4.70 -2.14
CA LYS A 57 13.68 3.31 -1.70
C LYS A 57 14.07 2.36 -2.83
N LYS A 58 13.60 2.63 -4.04
CA LYS A 58 13.99 1.83 -5.21
C LYS A 58 15.49 1.92 -5.46
N ALA A 59 16.06 3.11 -5.32
CA ALA A 59 17.49 3.28 -5.48
C ALA A 59 18.26 2.52 -4.41
N GLN A 60 17.80 2.56 -3.18
CA GLN A 60 18.42 1.84 -2.08
C GLN A 60 18.44 0.34 -2.35
N TRP A 61 17.35 -0.19 -2.88
CA TRP A 61 17.24 -1.62 -3.16
C TRP A 61 17.82 -2.00 -4.53
N LYS A 62 18.32 -1.03 -5.30
CA LYS A 62 18.92 -1.26 -6.61
C LYS A 62 17.97 -1.98 -7.55
N MET A 63 16.71 -1.59 -7.51
CA MET A 63 15.69 -2.22 -8.36
C MET A 63 15.31 -1.31 -9.52
N PRO A 64 14.79 -1.87 -10.62
CA PRO A 64 14.39 -1.06 -11.78
C PRO A 64 13.26 -0.10 -11.41
N ASP A 65 13.31 1.12 -11.93
CA ASP A 65 12.27 2.12 -11.69
C ASP A 65 10.93 1.70 -12.27
N THR A 66 10.94 0.85 -13.28
CA THR A 66 9.72 0.41 -13.94
C THR A 66 8.96 -0.65 -13.16
N ARG A 67 9.58 -1.25 -12.14
CA ARG A 67 8.95 -2.28 -11.33
C ARG A 67 8.34 -1.67 -10.08
N PRO A 68 7.17 -2.14 -9.64
CA PRO A 68 6.59 -1.64 -8.39
C PRO A 68 7.43 -2.10 -7.19
N LEU A 69 7.45 -1.26 -6.17
CA LEU A 69 8.18 -1.56 -4.94
C LEU A 69 7.73 -2.87 -4.33
N ALA A 70 6.46 -3.20 -4.50
CA ALA A 70 5.89 -4.41 -3.92
C ALA A 70 6.54 -5.69 -4.44
N ASP A 71 7.13 -5.66 -5.64
CA ASP A 71 7.78 -6.85 -6.19
C ASP A 71 9.00 -7.27 -5.39
N PHE A 72 9.62 -6.33 -4.66
CA PHE A 72 10.83 -6.59 -3.91
C PHE A 72 10.67 -6.39 -2.41
N ALA A 73 9.54 -5.88 -1.96
CA ALA A 73 9.36 -5.56 -0.55
C ALA A 73 9.21 -6.83 0.30
N PRO A 74 9.82 -6.86 1.48
CA PRO A 74 9.57 -7.96 2.41
C PRO A 74 8.09 -8.07 2.74
N THR A 75 7.65 -9.29 3.03
CA THR A 75 6.24 -9.55 3.32
C THR A 75 5.69 -8.64 4.41
N ILE A 76 6.50 -8.37 5.46
CA ILE A 76 6.03 -7.53 6.55
C ILE A 76 5.68 -6.12 6.06
N LEU A 77 6.45 -5.58 5.12
CA LEU A 77 6.18 -4.26 4.58
C LEU A 77 4.95 -4.28 3.66
N LEU A 78 4.76 -5.37 2.91
CA LEU A 78 3.57 -5.50 2.07
C LEU A 78 2.32 -5.53 2.91
N LYS A 79 2.34 -6.27 4.02
CA LYS A 79 1.22 -6.32 4.92
C LYS A 79 0.97 -4.96 5.58
N ALA A 80 2.06 -4.26 5.92
CA ALA A 80 1.94 -2.94 6.51
C ALA A 80 1.28 -1.95 5.56
N LYS A 81 1.73 -1.93 4.30
CA LYS A 81 1.13 -1.06 3.28
C LYS A 81 -0.33 -1.41 3.07
N HIS A 82 -0.62 -2.70 3.00
CA HIS A 82 -1.98 -3.17 2.78
C HIS A 82 -2.89 -2.72 3.90
N PHE A 83 -2.45 -2.89 5.14
CA PHE A 83 -3.23 -2.50 6.30
C PHE A 83 -3.50 -0.99 6.31
N ALA A 84 -2.47 -0.18 6.05
CA ALA A 84 -2.63 1.27 6.02
C ALA A 84 -3.63 1.69 4.94
N ALA A 85 -3.56 1.07 3.77
CA ALA A 85 -4.50 1.37 2.69
C ALA A 85 -5.92 0.97 3.04
N GLU A 86 -6.09 -0.17 3.70
CA GLU A 86 -7.43 -0.61 4.11
C GLU A 86 -8.03 0.33 5.15
N ILE A 87 -7.22 0.82 6.08
CA ILE A 87 -7.70 1.80 7.06
C ILE A 87 -8.15 3.07 6.34
N THR A 88 -7.37 3.52 5.36
CA THR A 88 -7.68 4.74 4.63
C THR A 88 -9.01 4.58 3.89
N ILE A 89 -9.20 3.45 3.22
CA ILE A 89 -10.45 3.18 2.49
C ILE A 89 -11.63 3.19 3.45
N PHE A 90 -11.50 2.47 4.56
CA PHE A 90 -12.58 2.37 5.53
C PHE A 90 -12.96 3.76 6.07
N ASN A 91 -11.96 4.53 6.48
CA ASN A 91 -12.23 5.83 7.08
C ASN A 91 -12.73 6.85 6.08
N ALA A 92 -12.22 6.80 4.85
CA ALA A 92 -12.68 7.72 3.81
C ALA A 92 -14.17 7.51 3.54
N ARG A 93 -14.62 6.25 3.51
CA ARG A 93 -16.04 5.95 3.32
C ARG A 93 -16.86 6.23 4.57
N GLN A 94 -16.35 5.86 5.73
CA GLN A 94 -17.06 6.02 6.99
C GLN A 94 -17.33 7.49 7.30
N HIS A 95 -16.34 8.34 7.06
CA HIS A 95 -16.44 9.75 7.36
C HIS A 95 -16.77 10.60 6.15
N ARG A 96 -17.07 9.94 5.02
CA ARG A 96 -17.48 10.63 3.77
C ARG A 96 -16.49 11.72 3.39
N MET A 97 -15.21 11.41 3.43
CA MET A 97 -14.18 12.36 3.05
C MET A 97 -14.30 12.67 1.57
N ASP A 98 -14.42 13.96 1.24
CA ASP A 98 -14.66 14.36 -0.13
C ASP A 98 -13.59 15.30 -0.69
N ARG A 99 -12.52 15.52 0.04
CA ARG A 99 -11.42 16.39 -0.40
C ARG A 99 -10.14 15.57 -0.51
N GLU A 100 -9.40 15.82 -1.59
CA GLU A 100 -8.15 15.12 -1.80
C GLU A 100 -7.19 15.30 -0.63
N GLY A 101 -7.07 16.53 -0.12
CA GLY A 101 -6.16 16.80 0.99
C GLY A 101 -6.53 16.03 2.24
N GLU A 102 -7.82 15.85 2.47
CA GLU A 102 -8.32 15.14 3.63
C GLU A 102 -7.94 13.64 3.53
N ILE A 103 -8.18 13.04 2.36
CA ILE A 103 -7.87 11.62 2.16
C ILE A 103 -6.37 11.41 2.15
N SER A 104 -5.62 12.34 1.55
CA SER A 104 -4.17 12.28 1.54
C SER A 104 -3.61 12.31 2.96
N HIS A 105 -4.12 13.23 3.79
CA HIS A 105 -3.70 13.33 5.18
C HIS A 105 -4.03 12.05 5.95
N GLU A 106 -5.21 11.50 5.70
CA GLU A 106 -5.63 10.26 6.33
C GLU A 106 -4.66 9.13 5.96
N HIS A 107 -4.31 9.03 4.67
CA HIS A 107 -3.41 7.98 4.21
C HIS A 107 -2.01 8.13 4.81
N ILE A 108 -1.51 9.35 4.88
CA ILE A 108 -0.21 9.63 5.50
C ILE A 108 -0.24 9.23 6.96
N THR A 109 -1.28 9.64 7.68
CA THR A 109 -1.41 9.35 9.11
C THR A 109 -1.44 7.86 9.36
N ASN A 110 -2.21 7.11 8.56
CA ASN A 110 -2.30 5.67 8.73
C ASN A 110 -0.97 4.98 8.50
N ASN A 111 -0.23 5.43 7.49
CA ASN A 111 1.10 4.88 7.24
C ASN A 111 2.08 5.22 8.36
N GLN A 112 1.98 6.42 8.94
CA GLN A 112 2.83 6.79 10.08
C GLN A 112 2.53 5.95 11.32
N VAL A 113 1.26 5.69 11.59
CA VAL A 113 0.86 4.86 12.72
C VAL A 113 1.39 3.45 12.54
N VAL A 114 1.25 2.89 11.34
CA VAL A 114 1.77 1.56 11.06
C VAL A 114 3.28 1.53 11.19
N ARG A 115 3.97 2.57 10.70
CA ARG A 115 5.42 2.69 10.87
C ARG A 115 5.81 2.70 12.34
N ASN A 116 5.09 3.47 13.14
CA ASN A 116 5.40 3.56 14.57
C ASN A 116 5.24 2.20 15.25
N THR A 117 4.22 1.45 14.86
CA THR A 117 4.03 0.10 15.38
C THR A 117 5.21 -0.80 15.03
N LEU A 118 5.67 -0.74 13.78
CA LEU A 118 6.83 -1.52 13.37
C LEU A 118 8.08 -1.13 14.15
N LEU A 119 8.30 0.17 14.33
CA LEU A 119 9.46 0.65 15.07
C LEU A 119 9.42 0.16 16.52
N GLU A 120 8.24 0.19 17.16
CA GLU A 120 8.09 -0.30 18.52
C GLU A 120 8.42 -1.78 18.64
N ARG A 121 8.24 -2.52 17.57
CA ARG A 121 8.55 -3.95 17.55
C ARG A 121 9.96 -4.25 17.04
N GLY A 122 10.77 -3.21 16.85
CA GLY A 122 12.15 -3.38 16.42
C GLY A 122 12.31 -3.65 14.92
N ILE A 123 11.35 -3.21 14.13
CA ILE A 123 11.37 -3.43 12.69
C ILE A 123 11.40 -2.08 11.97
N PRO A 124 12.60 -1.51 11.74
CA PRO A 124 12.70 -0.22 11.05
C PRO A 124 12.52 -0.39 9.55
N PRO A 125 11.42 0.14 8.97
CA PRO A 125 11.16 -0.08 7.54
C PRO A 125 12.28 0.41 6.63
N GLU A 126 12.94 1.50 6.99
CA GLU A 126 13.98 2.05 6.14
C GLU A 126 15.23 1.18 6.09
N SER A 127 15.42 0.29 7.06
CA SER A 127 16.61 -0.56 7.11
C SER A 127 16.39 -1.97 6.60
N LEU A 128 15.17 -2.32 6.25
CA LEU A 128 14.89 -3.67 5.77
C LEU A 128 15.43 -3.86 4.36
N THR A 129 15.98 -5.04 4.11
CA THR A 129 16.52 -5.35 2.79
C THR A 129 15.42 -5.90 1.90
N PRO A 130 15.59 -5.78 0.57
CA PRO A 130 14.59 -6.34 -0.34
C PRO A 130 14.60 -7.85 -0.33
N GLU A 131 13.45 -8.43 -0.64
CA GLU A 131 13.36 -9.88 -0.82
C GLU A 131 13.56 -10.19 -2.29
N GLU A 132 13.69 -11.49 -2.59
CA GLU A 132 13.90 -11.90 -3.94
C GLU A 132 12.71 -11.53 -4.82
N ASP A 133 13.00 -11.17 -6.07
CA ASP A 133 11.98 -10.82 -7.04
C ASP A 133 10.96 -11.95 -7.18
N VAL A 134 9.70 -11.65 -6.90
CA VAL A 134 8.62 -12.63 -6.95
C VAL A 134 8.55 -13.31 -8.30
N LYS A 135 8.75 -12.56 -9.38
CA LYS A 135 8.68 -13.15 -10.73
C LYS A 135 9.81 -14.15 -10.98
N LYS A 136 10.98 -13.92 -10.40
CA LYS A 136 12.07 -14.88 -10.52
C LYS A 136 11.77 -16.14 -9.73
N VAL A 137 11.17 -15.99 -8.56
CA VAL A 137 10.78 -17.15 -7.76
C VAL A 137 9.76 -17.97 -8.53
N GLU A 138 8.77 -17.32 -9.11
CA GLU A 138 7.75 -18.02 -9.89
C GLU A 138 8.35 -18.81 -11.04
N ARG A 139 9.32 -18.20 -11.74
CA ARG A 139 9.97 -18.91 -12.84
C ARG A 139 10.75 -20.14 -12.38
N ARG A 140 11.39 -20.05 -11.22
CA ARG A 140 12.13 -21.21 -10.70
C ARG A 140 11.23 -22.34 -10.29
N LEU A 141 10.00 -22.04 -9.88
CA LEU A 141 9.06 -23.06 -9.44
C LEU A 141 8.35 -23.75 -10.58
N GLN A 142 8.48 -23.23 -11.80
CA GLN A 142 7.96 -23.88 -12.96
C GLN A 142 8.98 -24.85 -13.54
#